data_465a6ffb1029780f59a8c1731692b272
#
_entry.id   465a6ffb1029780f59a8c1731692b272
#
_cell.length_a   1.000
_cell.length_b   1.000
_cell.length_c   1.000
_cell.angle_alpha   90.00
_cell.angle_beta   90.00
_cell.angle_gamma   90.00
#
_symmetry.space_group_name_H-M   'P 1'
#
loop_
_entity.id
_entity.type
_entity.pdbx_description
1 polymer ?
#
loop_
_entity_poly.entity_id
_entity_poly.type
_entity_poly.pdbx_seq_one_letter_code
_entity_poly.pdbx_strand_id
1 'polypeptide(L)'
;GTSPEDIDTAEDREKFEKILHSLNIAQPPNGIARSYEDALVIAQKIGYPVVVRPSYVLGGRAMEIVYSDTELERYMTFAVQVEPEHPILIDKFLENAIEVDVDAIADTTGKVVIGGVMEHIEQAGIHSGDSACTLPAISLPTPVLEKIRTQTIQLAKALKVVGLMNIQFAVVGAHTYNPQVYILEANP
;
A
#
# COMPACT_ATOMS: atom_id res chain seq x y z
N GLY A 1 0.99 11.35 -21.20
CA GLY A 1 1.03 10.58 -19.96
C GLY A 1 1.24 11.49 -18.75
N THR A 2 1.18 10.91 -17.58
CA THR A 2 1.54 11.57 -16.31
C THR A 2 2.99 12.05 -16.38
N SER A 3 3.29 13.21 -15.78
CA SER A 3 4.64 13.77 -15.83
C SER A 3 5.61 12.92 -14.98
N PRO A 4 6.92 12.87 -15.33
CA PRO A 4 7.90 12.17 -14.51
C PRO A 4 7.96 12.67 -13.06
N GLU A 5 7.69 13.97 -12.84
CA GLU A 5 7.68 14.61 -11.52
C GLU A 5 6.48 14.14 -10.67
N ASP A 6 5.31 13.96 -11.30
CA ASP A 6 4.11 13.45 -10.64
C ASP A 6 4.21 11.94 -10.39
N ILE A 7 4.90 11.17 -11.27
CA ILE A 7 5.23 9.75 -11.07
C ILE A 7 6.18 9.62 -9.87
N ASP A 8 7.28 10.38 -9.84
CA ASP A 8 8.23 10.41 -8.71
C ASP A 8 7.53 10.75 -7.38
N THR A 9 6.51 11.60 -7.44
CA THR A 9 5.71 11.94 -6.26
C THR A 9 4.89 10.75 -5.73
N ALA A 10 4.43 9.88 -6.60
CA ALA A 10 3.71 8.65 -6.20
C ALA A 10 4.67 7.55 -5.70
N GLU A 11 5.89 7.49 -6.25
CA GLU A 11 6.90 6.49 -5.88
C GLU A 11 7.67 6.87 -4.61
N ASP A 12 7.87 8.19 -4.37
CA ASP A 12 8.53 8.68 -3.17
C ASP A 12 7.61 8.57 -1.96
N ARG A 13 7.98 7.73 -1.00
CA ARG A 13 7.17 7.43 0.18
C ARG A 13 6.78 8.67 0.99
N GLU A 14 7.72 9.61 1.20
CA GLU A 14 7.44 10.81 2.00
C GLU A 14 6.52 11.79 1.27
N LYS A 15 6.68 11.93 -0.05
CA LYS A 15 5.81 12.78 -0.87
C LYS A 15 4.42 12.20 -0.95
N PHE A 16 4.32 10.88 -1.18
CA PHE A 16 3.05 10.17 -1.25
C PHE A 16 2.29 10.25 0.08
N GLU A 17 2.96 10.02 1.22
CA GLU A 17 2.35 10.15 2.54
C GLU A 17 1.78 11.55 2.79
N LYS A 18 2.49 12.61 2.38
CA LYS A 18 1.99 14.00 2.49
C LYS A 18 0.70 14.22 1.69
N ILE A 19 0.63 13.64 0.47
CA ILE A 19 -0.60 13.70 -0.35
C ILE A 19 -1.73 12.95 0.35
N LEU A 20 -1.51 11.72 0.80
CA LEU A 20 -2.53 10.92 1.47
C LEU A 20 -3.05 11.64 2.72
N HIS A 21 -2.15 12.21 3.52
CA HIS A 21 -2.53 13.00 4.69
C HIS A 21 -3.39 14.22 4.33
N SER A 22 -3.02 14.96 3.27
CA SER A 22 -3.79 16.13 2.80
C SER A 22 -5.20 15.78 2.32
N LEU A 23 -5.37 14.57 1.80
CA LEU A 23 -6.65 14.02 1.34
C LEU A 23 -7.43 13.28 2.43
N ASN A 24 -6.87 13.15 3.64
CA ASN A 24 -7.42 12.34 4.72
C ASN A 24 -7.66 10.87 4.28
N ILE A 25 -6.71 10.32 3.54
CA ILE A 25 -6.71 8.94 3.07
C ILE A 25 -5.73 8.15 3.93
N ALA A 26 -6.19 7.00 4.46
CA ALA A 26 -5.38 6.18 5.34
C ALA A 26 -4.42 5.28 4.54
N GLN A 27 -3.20 5.13 5.05
CA GLN A 27 -2.26 4.08 4.69
C GLN A 27 -1.96 3.22 5.92
N PRO A 28 -1.45 1.98 5.77
CA PRO A 28 -1.03 1.19 6.91
C PRO A 28 -0.02 1.95 7.77
N PRO A 29 -0.08 1.87 9.11
CA PRO A 29 0.97 2.41 9.95
C PRO A 29 2.33 1.88 9.54
N ASN A 30 3.32 2.75 9.43
CA ASN A 30 4.61 2.40 8.86
C ASN A 30 5.76 3.20 9.49
N GLY A 31 7.00 2.81 9.15
CA GLY A 31 8.19 3.53 9.52
C GLY A 31 9.42 3.08 8.72
N ILE A 32 10.49 3.85 8.85
CA ILE A 32 11.77 3.61 8.17
C ILE A 32 12.84 3.44 9.24
N ALA A 33 13.54 2.31 9.24
CA ALA A 33 14.60 1.99 10.18
C ALA A 33 15.96 1.91 9.48
N ARG A 34 17.00 2.39 10.16
CA ARG A 34 18.39 2.27 9.71
C ARG A 34 19.25 1.41 10.65
N SER A 35 18.69 1.04 11.79
CA SER A 35 19.31 0.16 12.78
C SER A 35 18.27 -0.81 13.34
N TYR A 36 18.73 -1.83 14.06
CA TYR A 36 17.83 -2.73 14.78
C TYR A 36 17.03 -2.00 15.87
N GLU A 37 17.70 -1.09 16.58
CA GLU A 37 17.08 -0.29 17.65
C GLU A 37 15.94 0.57 17.11
N ASP A 38 16.14 1.24 15.97
CA ASP A 38 15.10 1.99 15.29
C ASP A 38 13.93 1.08 14.88
N ALA A 39 14.27 -0.08 14.29
CA ALA A 39 13.28 -1.06 13.84
C ALA A 39 12.42 -1.57 14.99
N LEU A 40 13.05 -1.85 16.14
CA LEU A 40 12.35 -2.32 17.34
C LEU A 40 11.36 -1.27 17.87
N VAL A 41 11.77 -0.02 17.97
CA VAL A 41 10.91 1.09 18.42
C VAL A 41 9.70 1.26 17.47
N ILE A 42 9.95 1.21 16.16
CA ILE A 42 8.90 1.33 15.15
C ILE A 42 7.92 0.15 15.24
N ALA A 43 8.43 -1.10 15.26
CA ALA A 43 7.60 -2.29 15.30
C ALA A 43 6.75 -2.37 16.58
N GLN A 44 7.29 -2.00 17.73
CA GLN A 44 6.55 -1.94 18.99
C GLN A 44 5.47 -0.85 18.98
N LYS A 45 5.74 0.31 18.34
CA LYS A 45 4.74 1.37 18.18
C LYS A 45 3.60 0.96 17.24
N ILE A 46 3.92 0.30 16.13
CA ILE A 46 2.95 -0.18 15.13
C ILE A 46 2.16 -1.37 15.69
N GLY A 47 2.81 -2.24 16.47
CA GLY A 47 2.30 -3.51 16.96
C GLY A 47 2.43 -4.63 15.91
N TYR A 48 2.88 -5.81 16.37
CA TYR A 48 3.01 -7.00 15.52
C TYR A 48 1.65 -7.54 15.05
N PRO A 49 1.59 -8.27 13.93
CA PRO A 49 2.66 -8.52 12.98
C PRO A 49 2.98 -7.30 12.10
N VAL A 50 4.24 -7.23 11.66
CA VAL A 50 4.72 -6.21 10.73
C VAL A 50 5.35 -6.86 9.50
N VAL A 51 5.30 -6.18 8.37
CA VAL A 51 6.05 -6.52 7.15
C VAL A 51 7.34 -5.74 7.15
N VAL A 52 8.46 -6.41 6.96
CA VAL A 52 9.78 -5.79 6.87
C VAL A 52 10.38 -6.05 5.49
N ARG A 53 10.96 -5.02 4.88
CA ARG A 53 11.56 -5.13 3.54
C ARG A 53 12.64 -4.06 3.35
N PRO A 54 13.71 -4.31 2.56
CA PRO A 54 14.64 -3.27 2.14
C PRO A 54 13.95 -2.26 1.22
N SER A 55 14.37 -0.99 1.27
CA SER A 55 13.73 0.10 0.51
C SER A 55 13.88 0.03 -1.01
N TYR A 56 14.84 -0.75 -1.53
CA TYR A 56 15.18 -0.78 -2.95
C TYR A 56 15.10 -2.18 -3.59
N VAL A 57 14.34 -3.10 -3.01
CA VAL A 57 14.19 -4.44 -3.59
C VAL A 57 12.93 -4.52 -4.41
N LEU A 58 13.09 -4.79 -5.72
CA LEU A 58 11.99 -5.05 -6.64
C LEU A 58 11.47 -6.48 -6.49
N GLY A 59 10.15 -6.65 -6.54
CA GLY A 59 9.51 -7.95 -6.68
C GLY A 59 9.44 -8.80 -5.41
N GLY A 60 9.26 -8.21 -4.23
CA GLY A 60 8.99 -8.96 -2.98
C GLY A 60 10.15 -9.81 -2.46
N ARG A 61 11.33 -9.74 -3.08
CA ARG A 61 12.52 -10.42 -2.57
C ARG A 61 12.95 -9.82 -1.25
N ALA A 62 13.28 -10.66 -0.27
CA ALA A 62 13.65 -10.26 1.08
C ALA A 62 12.55 -9.54 1.88
N MET A 63 11.28 -9.66 1.51
CA MET A 63 10.14 -9.24 2.32
C MET A 63 9.77 -10.38 3.28
N GLU A 64 9.60 -10.08 4.57
CA GLU A 64 9.22 -11.06 5.58
C GLU A 64 8.13 -10.49 6.50
N ILE A 65 7.17 -11.32 6.89
CA ILE A 65 6.20 -10.99 7.93
C ILE A 65 6.79 -11.43 9.27
N VAL A 66 6.89 -10.49 10.20
CA VAL A 66 7.55 -10.66 11.49
C VAL A 66 6.51 -10.52 12.61
N TYR A 67 6.50 -11.48 13.53
CA TYR A 67 5.51 -11.59 14.60
C TYR A 67 6.05 -11.27 15.99
N SER A 68 7.37 -11.06 16.12
CA SER A 68 8.02 -10.83 17.41
C SER A 68 9.33 -10.07 17.29
N ASP A 69 9.81 -9.51 18.41
CA ASP A 69 11.11 -8.85 18.49
C ASP A 69 12.25 -9.79 18.08
N THR A 70 12.18 -11.07 18.44
CA THR A 70 13.21 -12.08 18.08
C THR A 70 13.27 -12.33 16.57
N GLU A 71 12.12 -12.39 15.90
CA GLU A 71 12.08 -12.54 14.45
C GLU A 71 12.57 -11.28 13.75
N LEU A 72 12.24 -10.10 14.28
CA LEU A 72 12.74 -8.82 13.81
C LEU A 72 14.28 -8.74 13.91
N GLU A 73 14.85 -9.15 15.02
CA GLU A 73 16.32 -9.20 15.24
C GLU A 73 17.01 -10.10 14.20
N ARG A 74 16.46 -11.30 14.00
CA ARG A 74 16.96 -12.23 12.98
C ARG A 74 16.93 -11.61 11.59
N TYR A 75 15.81 -10.99 11.21
CA TYR A 75 15.65 -10.34 9.91
C TYR A 75 16.65 -9.19 9.73
N MET A 76 16.76 -8.29 10.71
CA MET A 76 17.64 -7.13 10.65
C MET A 76 19.13 -7.56 10.56
N THR A 77 19.53 -8.60 11.27
CA THR A 77 20.88 -9.16 11.17
C THR A 77 21.19 -9.62 9.74
N PHE A 78 20.26 -10.27 9.08
CA PHE A 78 20.41 -10.70 7.69
C PHE A 78 20.35 -9.53 6.71
N ALA A 79 19.38 -8.64 6.83
CA ALA A 79 19.17 -7.52 5.93
C ALA A 79 20.35 -6.52 5.93
N VAL A 80 20.90 -6.21 7.12
CA VAL A 80 22.06 -5.32 7.26
C VAL A 80 23.33 -5.93 6.64
N GLN A 81 23.46 -7.27 6.65
CA GLN A 81 24.59 -7.94 5.99
C GLN A 81 24.50 -7.90 4.46
N VAL A 82 23.28 -7.91 3.91
CA VAL A 82 23.05 -7.94 2.45
C VAL A 82 23.08 -6.53 1.86
N GLU A 83 22.52 -5.55 2.55
CA GLU A 83 22.41 -4.16 2.07
C GLU A 83 22.60 -3.13 3.21
N PRO A 84 23.82 -2.91 3.68
CA PRO A 84 24.09 -2.07 4.86
C PRO A 84 23.76 -0.57 4.65
N GLU A 85 23.66 -0.10 3.40
CA GLU A 85 23.44 1.31 3.08
C GLU A 85 21.96 1.67 2.88
N HIS A 86 21.08 0.66 2.76
CA HIS A 86 19.67 0.89 2.47
C HIS A 86 18.80 0.78 3.74
N PRO A 87 17.88 1.73 3.93
CA PRO A 87 16.95 1.65 5.05
C PRO A 87 15.96 0.49 4.88
N ILE A 88 15.52 -0.04 6.02
CA ILE A 88 14.48 -1.06 6.09
C ILE A 88 13.13 -0.37 6.29
N LEU A 89 12.17 -0.74 5.47
CA LEU A 89 10.78 -0.33 5.60
C LEU A 89 10.04 -1.31 6.51
N ILE A 90 9.25 -0.77 7.42
CA ILE A 90 8.43 -1.53 8.37
C ILE A 90 7.01 -1.05 8.20
N ASP A 91 6.13 -1.94 7.78
CA ASP A 91 4.72 -1.65 7.57
C ASP A 91 3.86 -2.56 8.45
N LYS A 92 2.72 -2.05 8.94
CA LYS A 92 1.74 -2.91 9.62
C LYS A 92 1.25 -3.99 8.66
N PHE A 93 1.37 -5.26 9.03
CA PHE A 93 0.72 -6.34 8.29
C PHE A 93 -0.80 -6.33 8.60
N LEU A 94 -1.60 -6.23 7.55
CA LEU A 94 -3.06 -6.15 7.65
C LEU A 94 -3.66 -7.57 7.55
N GLU A 95 -3.79 -8.22 8.70
CA GLU A 95 -4.36 -9.57 8.77
C GLU A 95 -5.82 -9.59 8.30
N ASN A 96 -6.15 -10.62 7.53
CA ASN A 96 -7.52 -10.83 7.00
C ASN A 96 -8.05 -9.64 6.18
N ALA A 97 -7.18 -8.83 5.60
CA ALA A 97 -7.59 -7.80 4.68
C ALA A 97 -8.02 -8.40 3.34
N ILE A 98 -8.99 -7.75 2.70
CA ILE A 98 -9.34 -8.00 1.30
C ILE A 98 -8.55 -7.00 0.47
N GLU A 99 -7.70 -7.49 -0.43
CA GLU A 99 -7.01 -6.62 -1.39
C GLU A 99 -7.89 -6.29 -2.59
N VAL A 100 -7.72 -5.08 -3.08
CA VAL A 100 -8.52 -4.54 -4.18
C VAL A 100 -7.64 -3.71 -5.10
N ASP A 101 -7.58 -4.09 -6.36
CA ASP A 101 -7.00 -3.27 -7.42
C ASP A 101 -8.06 -2.40 -8.07
N VAL A 102 -7.72 -1.14 -8.33
CA VAL A 102 -8.58 -0.21 -9.06
C VAL A 102 -7.82 0.36 -10.24
N ASP A 103 -8.34 0.09 -11.44
CA ASP A 103 -7.85 0.73 -12.64
C ASP A 103 -8.70 1.96 -12.96
N ALA A 104 -8.03 3.05 -13.24
CA ALA A 104 -8.65 4.31 -13.63
C ALA A 104 -7.91 4.92 -14.83
N ILE A 105 -8.62 5.78 -15.55
CA ILE A 105 -8.04 6.61 -16.61
C ILE A 105 -8.43 8.06 -16.37
N ALA A 106 -7.45 8.95 -16.50
CA ALA A 106 -7.67 10.39 -16.39
C ALA A 106 -7.21 11.13 -17.65
N ASP A 107 -7.92 12.19 -17.99
CA ASP A 107 -7.55 13.06 -19.10
C ASP A 107 -6.87 14.36 -18.62
N THR A 108 -6.39 15.15 -19.55
CA THR A 108 -5.71 16.43 -19.28
C THR A 108 -6.62 17.49 -18.66
N THR A 109 -7.94 17.28 -18.63
CA THR A 109 -8.91 18.18 -17.99
C THR A 109 -9.16 17.82 -16.53
N GLY A 110 -8.59 16.70 -16.05
CA GLY A 110 -8.81 16.17 -14.70
C GLY A 110 -10.10 15.36 -14.56
N LYS A 111 -10.73 14.96 -15.68
CA LYS A 111 -11.82 14.01 -15.67
C LYS A 111 -11.27 12.61 -15.47
N VAL A 112 -11.79 11.92 -14.46
CA VAL A 112 -11.35 10.56 -14.07
C VAL A 112 -12.51 9.58 -14.30
N VAL A 113 -12.19 8.47 -14.95
CA VAL A 113 -13.12 7.34 -15.16
C VAL A 113 -12.50 6.10 -14.53
N ILE A 114 -13.25 5.43 -13.68
CA ILE A 114 -12.84 4.15 -13.08
C ILE A 114 -13.19 3.04 -14.06
N GLY A 115 -12.18 2.31 -14.52
CA GLY A 115 -12.32 1.18 -15.43
C GLY A 115 -12.86 -0.07 -14.74
N GLY A 116 -12.38 -0.33 -13.51
CA GLY A 116 -12.80 -1.47 -12.72
C GLY A 116 -12.35 -1.39 -11.27
N VAL A 117 -13.09 -2.07 -10.40
CA VAL A 117 -12.71 -2.37 -9.02
C VAL A 117 -12.65 -3.89 -8.92
N MET A 118 -11.44 -4.41 -8.80
CA MET A 118 -11.13 -5.83 -8.84
C MET A 118 -10.81 -6.32 -7.43
N GLU A 119 -11.57 -7.28 -6.94
CA GLU A 119 -11.36 -7.89 -5.63
C GLU A 119 -10.50 -9.14 -5.77
N HIS A 120 -9.42 -9.23 -5.01
CA HIS A 120 -8.55 -10.40 -4.99
C HIS A 120 -9.24 -11.59 -4.31
N ILE A 121 -9.01 -12.78 -4.86
CA ILE A 121 -9.48 -14.04 -4.29
C ILE A 121 -8.47 -14.55 -3.25
N GLU A 122 -7.19 -14.34 -3.52
CA GLU A 122 -6.10 -14.71 -2.62
C GLU A 122 -6.06 -13.81 -1.40
N GLN A 123 -5.44 -14.28 -0.33
CA GLN A 123 -5.25 -13.53 0.89
C GLN A 123 -4.29 -12.35 0.68
N ALA A 124 -4.49 -11.28 1.43
CA ALA A 124 -3.62 -10.12 1.44
C ALA A 124 -2.15 -10.50 1.67
N GLY A 125 -1.26 -9.86 0.92
CA GLY A 125 0.17 -10.11 0.94
C GLY A 125 0.66 -11.03 -0.19
N ILE A 126 -0.23 -11.55 -1.04
CA ILE A 126 0.15 -12.22 -2.28
C ILE A 126 0.22 -11.16 -3.38
N HIS A 127 1.32 -11.16 -4.14
CA HIS A 127 1.53 -10.19 -5.21
C HIS A 127 0.36 -10.19 -6.21
N SER A 128 -0.12 -9.01 -6.60
CA SER A 128 -1.29 -8.85 -7.48
C SER A 128 -1.16 -9.61 -8.81
N GLY A 129 0.05 -9.71 -9.36
CA GLY A 129 0.32 -10.48 -10.58
C GLY A 129 0.15 -11.99 -10.44
N ASP A 130 0.14 -12.50 -9.21
CA ASP A 130 -0.05 -13.93 -8.87
C ASP A 130 -1.45 -14.22 -8.30
N SER A 131 -2.31 -13.20 -8.25
CA SER A 131 -3.65 -13.29 -7.67
C SER A 131 -4.72 -13.33 -8.76
N ALA A 132 -5.74 -14.18 -8.55
CA ALA A 132 -6.97 -14.10 -9.33
C ALA A 132 -7.89 -13.00 -8.76
N CYS A 133 -8.65 -12.33 -9.63
CA CYS A 133 -9.54 -11.26 -9.23
C CYS A 133 -10.96 -11.50 -9.72
N THR A 134 -11.94 -11.02 -8.95
CA THR A 134 -13.31 -10.88 -9.42
C THR A 134 -13.59 -9.47 -9.88
N LEU A 135 -14.24 -9.33 -11.03
CA LEU A 135 -14.71 -8.06 -11.57
C LEU A 135 -16.18 -8.22 -12.01
N PRO A 136 -17.10 -7.49 -11.40
CA PRO A 136 -16.94 -6.53 -10.30
C PRO A 136 -16.55 -7.20 -8.97
N ALA A 137 -16.09 -6.40 -8.00
CA ALA A 137 -15.94 -6.83 -6.61
C ALA A 137 -17.29 -7.30 -6.06
N ILE A 138 -17.32 -8.50 -5.45
CA ILE A 138 -18.58 -9.18 -5.07
C ILE A 138 -18.80 -9.25 -3.56
N SER A 139 -17.74 -9.26 -2.76
CA SER A 139 -17.86 -9.39 -1.30
C SER A 139 -17.88 -8.06 -0.56
N LEU A 140 -17.45 -6.96 -1.21
CA LEU A 140 -17.35 -5.65 -0.58
C LEU A 140 -18.70 -4.93 -0.51
N PRO A 141 -19.08 -4.41 0.67
CA PRO A 141 -20.30 -3.61 0.82
C PRO A 141 -20.25 -2.32 -0.02
N THR A 142 -21.41 -1.89 -0.53
CA THR A 142 -21.53 -0.66 -1.34
C THR A 142 -20.86 0.57 -0.72
N PRO A 143 -20.96 0.88 0.59
CA PRO A 143 -20.30 2.03 1.18
C PRO A 143 -18.76 1.96 1.08
N VAL A 144 -18.18 0.75 1.17
CA VAL A 144 -16.75 0.52 1.00
C VAL A 144 -16.32 0.77 -0.45
N LEU A 145 -17.08 0.25 -1.42
CA LEU A 145 -16.84 0.48 -2.84
C LEU A 145 -16.92 1.97 -3.21
N GLU A 146 -17.89 2.69 -2.68
CA GLU A 146 -18.02 4.14 -2.91
C GLU A 146 -16.86 4.94 -2.28
N LYS A 147 -16.37 4.52 -1.10
CA LYS A 147 -15.18 5.11 -0.49
C LYS A 147 -13.95 4.88 -1.36
N ILE A 148 -13.72 3.65 -1.85
CA ILE A 148 -12.61 3.30 -2.75
C ILE A 148 -12.68 4.15 -4.02
N ARG A 149 -13.84 4.24 -4.68
CA ARG A 149 -14.04 5.05 -5.89
C ARG A 149 -13.73 6.53 -5.65
N THR A 150 -14.21 7.07 -4.53
CA THR A 150 -13.99 8.46 -4.16
C THR A 150 -12.50 8.74 -3.93
N GLN A 151 -11.81 7.89 -3.18
CA GLN A 151 -10.38 8.02 -2.92
C GLN A 151 -9.54 7.89 -4.20
N THR A 152 -9.91 6.96 -5.10
CA THR A 152 -9.28 6.83 -6.43
C THR A 152 -9.35 8.12 -7.22
N ILE A 153 -10.53 8.75 -7.29
CA ILE A 153 -10.72 10.02 -8.02
C ILE A 153 -9.92 11.16 -7.38
N GLN A 154 -9.93 11.24 -6.04
CA GLN A 154 -9.19 12.26 -5.31
C GLN A 154 -7.69 12.13 -5.56
N LEU A 155 -7.16 10.90 -5.49
CA LEU A 155 -5.75 10.63 -5.67
C LEU A 155 -5.29 10.88 -7.12
N ALA A 156 -6.08 10.44 -8.12
CA ALA A 156 -5.79 10.72 -9.52
C ALA A 156 -5.65 12.23 -9.80
N LYS A 157 -6.50 13.04 -9.19
CA LYS A 157 -6.43 14.51 -9.31
C LYS A 157 -5.22 15.11 -8.59
N ALA A 158 -4.92 14.63 -7.37
CA ALA A 158 -3.81 15.14 -6.58
C ALA A 158 -2.46 14.79 -7.22
N LEU A 159 -2.34 13.62 -7.83
CA LEU A 159 -1.17 13.18 -8.59
C LEU A 159 -1.16 13.68 -10.05
N LYS A 160 -2.15 14.50 -10.44
CA LYS A 160 -2.30 15.07 -11.81
C LYS A 160 -2.14 14.01 -12.90
N VAL A 161 -2.75 12.86 -12.68
CA VAL A 161 -2.65 11.72 -13.60
C VAL A 161 -3.21 12.07 -14.97
N VAL A 162 -2.47 11.67 -16.00
CA VAL A 162 -2.90 11.75 -17.41
C VAL A 162 -2.62 10.40 -18.07
N GLY A 163 -3.65 9.63 -18.33
CA GLY A 163 -3.55 8.27 -18.83
C GLY A 163 -4.07 7.26 -17.80
N LEU A 164 -3.48 6.08 -17.80
CA LEU A 164 -3.84 4.99 -16.90
C LEU A 164 -3.25 5.20 -15.51
N MET A 165 -3.95 4.74 -14.51
CA MET A 165 -3.47 4.64 -13.13
C MET A 165 -4.04 3.38 -12.50
N ASN A 166 -3.18 2.61 -11.84
CA ASN A 166 -3.58 1.52 -10.96
C ASN A 166 -3.39 1.95 -9.49
N ILE A 167 -4.34 1.61 -8.63
CA ILE A 167 -4.22 1.80 -7.17
C ILE A 167 -4.54 0.49 -6.49
N GLN A 168 -3.70 0.11 -5.53
CA GLN A 168 -3.94 -1.03 -4.66
C GLN A 168 -4.46 -0.56 -3.30
N PHE A 169 -5.57 -1.16 -2.89
CA PHE A 169 -6.19 -0.95 -1.59
C PHE A 169 -6.19 -2.23 -0.76
N ALA A 170 -6.23 -2.07 0.56
CA ALA A 170 -6.55 -3.14 1.48
C ALA A 170 -7.75 -2.73 2.35
N VAL A 171 -8.71 -3.63 2.49
CA VAL A 171 -9.92 -3.42 3.30
C VAL A 171 -9.91 -4.38 4.48
N VAL A 172 -9.79 -3.82 5.68
CA VAL A 172 -9.86 -4.59 6.94
C VAL A 172 -11.26 -4.48 7.51
N GLY A 173 -11.83 -5.60 7.93
CA GLY A 173 -13.15 -5.63 8.56
C GLY A 173 -14.28 -5.20 7.61
N ALA A 174 -14.22 -5.59 6.35
CA ALA A 174 -15.19 -5.19 5.30
C ALA A 174 -16.67 -5.37 5.71
N HIS A 175 -16.97 -6.39 6.50
CA HIS A 175 -18.31 -6.74 6.96
C HIS A 175 -18.59 -6.33 8.41
N THR A 176 -17.75 -5.48 9.00
CA THR A 176 -17.95 -4.93 10.35
C THR A 176 -18.66 -3.58 10.30
N TYR A 177 -19.02 -3.04 11.47
CA TYR A 177 -19.62 -1.69 11.58
C TYR A 177 -18.64 -0.56 11.24
N ASN A 178 -17.33 -0.84 11.22
CA ASN A 178 -16.29 0.16 10.97
C ASN A 178 -15.20 -0.38 10.04
N PRO A 179 -15.50 -0.58 8.75
CA PRO A 179 -14.50 -1.05 7.80
C PRO A 179 -13.40 -0.01 7.60
N GLN A 180 -12.15 -0.46 7.60
CA GLN A 180 -11.00 0.38 7.34
C GLN A 180 -10.51 0.14 5.91
N VAL A 181 -10.36 1.21 5.15
CA VAL A 181 -9.83 1.19 3.78
C VAL A 181 -8.47 1.88 3.81
N TYR A 182 -7.44 1.16 3.41
CA TYR A 182 -6.07 1.64 3.31
C TYR A 182 -5.60 1.65 1.86
N ILE A 183 -4.80 2.64 1.48
CA ILE A 183 -4.04 2.60 0.24
C ILE A 183 -2.70 1.90 0.52
N LEU A 184 -2.33 0.98 -0.36
CA LEU A 184 -1.04 0.31 -0.34
C LEU A 184 -0.05 1.00 -1.28
N GLU A 185 -0.46 1.23 -2.54
CA GLU A 185 0.34 1.92 -3.55
C GLU A 185 -0.52 2.54 -4.65
N ALA A 186 0.07 3.45 -5.41
CA ALA A 186 -0.52 4.02 -6.62
C ALA A 186 0.54 4.09 -7.73
N ASN A 187 0.16 3.65 -8.92
CA ASN A 187 0.99 3.58 -10.13
C ASN A 187 0.36 4.44 -11.22
N PRO A 188 0.69 5.73 -11.29
CA PRO A 188 0.14 6.68 -12.24
C PRO A 188 0.76 6.63 -13.63
#